data_1b38bba88525750fa96a40cce5a6173d
#
_entry.id   1b38bba88525750fa96a40cce5a6173d
#
_cell.length_a   1.000
_cell.length_b   1.000
_cell.length_c   1.000
_cell.angle_alpha   90.00
_cell.angle_beta   90.00
_cell.angle_gamma   90.00
#
_symmetry.space_group_name_H-M   'P 1'
#
loop_
_entity.id
_entity.type
_entity.pdbx_description
1 polymer ?
#
loop_
_entity_poly.entity_id
_entity_poly.type
_entity_poly.pdbx_seq_one_letter_code
_entity_poly.pdbx_strand_id
1 'polypeptide(L)'
;VQAMQTIHRRSKGLLDFVENYRQLTRLPLPTLRNFSVSALFDDIRLLFPEKSDILFFRVKPEDLNLYADRIMVEQVLINLLKNAIEACEESLSPQIVVEAVQKAGMVIISVIDNGSGIVPEAIDKVFVPFFTTKSKGSGIGLSLCRQIMNRHGGSISLDSQVEKGSSFVLRFPIVTKRIL
;
A
#
# COMPACT_ATOMS: atom_id res chain seq x y z
N VAL A 1 -35.70 -1.48 19.53
CA VAL A 1 -34.96 -0.86 18.41
C VAL A 1 -33.47 -0.73 18.75
N GLN A 2 -33.08 -0.16 19.88
CA GLN A 2 -31.66 0.10 20.25
C GLN A 2 -30.85 -1.20 20.46
N ALA A 3 -31.41 -2.24 21.06
CA ALA A 3 -30.73 -3.53 21.26
C ALA A 3 -30.45 -4.23 19.94
N MET A 4 -31.39 -4.20 18.99
CA MET A 4 -31.20 -4.79 17.64
C MET A 4 -30.13 -4.06 16.82
N GLN A 5 -30.07 -2.74 16.90
CA GLN A 5 -29.02 -1.95 16.26
C GLN A 5 -27.63 -2.24 16.85
N THR A 6 -27.56 -2.44 18.17
CA THR A 6 -26.31 -2.80 18.84
C THR A 6 -25.82 -4.19 18.43
N ILE A 7 -26.74 -5.17 18.36
CA ILE A 7 -26.43 -6.53 17.90
C ILE A 7 -25.96 -6.51 16.44
N HIS A 8 -26.70 -5.81 15.56
CA HIS A 8 -26.32 -5.68 14.14
C HIS A 8 -24.92 -5.08 13.98
N ARG A 9 -24.61 -3.99 14.68
CA ARG A 9 -23.29 -3.34 14.61
C ARG A 9 -22.17 -4.26 15.10
N ARG A 10 -22.40 -5.03 16.18
CA ARG A 10 -21.40 -5.98 16.72
C ARG A 10 -21.20 -7.17 15.78
N SER A 11 -22.30 -7.72 15.22
CA SER A 11 -22.23 -8.82 14.24
C SER A 11 -21.47 -8.40 12.98
N LYS A 12 -21.72 -7.19 12.47
CA LYS A 12 -20.97 -6.65 11.33
C LYS A 12 -19.49 -6.51 11.65
N GLY A 13 -19.13 -5.95 12.81
CA GLY A 13 -17.73 -5.83 13.23
C GLY A 13 -17.02 -7.18 13.36
N LEU A 14 -17.72 -8.23 13.80
CA LEU A 14 -17.17 -9.58 13.88
C LEU A 14 -16.97 -10.19 12.48
N LEU A 15 -17.90 -9.99 11.55
CA LEU A 15 -17.77 -10.45 10.17
C LEU A 15 -16.59 -9.74 9.49
N ASP A 16 -16.46 -8.42 9.65
CA ASP A 16 -15.34 -7.64 9.12
C ASP A 16 -14.00 -8.14 9.70
N PHE A 17 -13.96 -8.45 11.00
CA PHE A 17 -12.76 -9.03 11.64
C PHE A 17 -12.41 -10.40 11.06
N VAL A 18 -13.37 -11.31 10.91
CA VAL A 18 -13.14 -12.65 10.35
C VAL A 18 -12.65 -12.56 8.89
N GLU A 19 -13.25 -11.71 8.06
CA GLU A 19 -12.82 -11.53 6.68
C GLU A 19 -11.41 -10.95 6.59
N ASN A 20 -11.13 -9.97 7.41
CA ASN A 20 -9.81 -9.37 7.56
C ASN A 20 -8.76 -10.40 8.02
N TYR A 21 -9.09 -11.26 8.97
CA TYR A 21 -8.21 -12.35 9.42
C TYR A 21 -7.96 -13.36 8.30
N ARG A 22 -8.98 -13.71 7.51
CA ARG A 22 -8.84 -14.59 6.34
C ARG A 22 -7.88 -14.02 5.29
N GLN A 23 -7.96 -12.72 5.01
CA GLN A 23 -7.05 -12.06 4.06
C GLN A 23 -5.59 -12.19 4.49
N LEU A 24 -5.30 -12.08 5.79
CA LEU A 24 -3.95 -12.26 6.32
C LEU A 24 -3.46 -13.72 6.30
N THR A 25 -4.35 -14.68 6.61
CA THR A 25 -3.94 -16.09 6.80
C THR A 25 -3.97 -16.90 5.51
N ARG A 26 -4.71 -16.48 4.50
CA ARG A 26 -4.93 -17.22 3.25
C ARG A 26 -4.42 -16.51 2.01
N LEU A 27 -3.37 -15.69 2.15
CA LEU A 27 -2.75 -15.06 0.99
C LEU A 27 -2.19 -16.16 0.06
N PRO A 28 -2.67 -16.26 -1.21
CA PRO A 28 -2.20 -17.28 -2.14
C PRO A 28 -0.73 -17.04 -2.52
N LEU A 29 -0.13 -18.02 -3.19
CA LEU A 29 1.17 -17.83 -3.83
C LEU A 29 1.02 -16.85 -5.01
N PRO A 30 1.98 -15.93 -5.21
CA PRO A 30 1.91 -14.96 -6.30
C PRO A 30 2.04 -15.65 -7.66
N THR A 31 1.22 -15.22 -8.62
CA THR A 31 1.34 -15.60 -10.03
C THR A 31 2.25 -14.59 -10.75
N LEU A 32 3.55 -14.89 -10.76
CA LEU A 32 4.57 -13.98 -11.28
C LEU A 32 4.52 -13.87 -12.81
N ARG A 33 4.36 -12.65 -13.33
CA ARG A 33 4.40 -12.32 -14.77
C ARG A 33 5.07 -10.97 -14.98
N ASN A 34 5.65 -10.76 -16.17
CA ASN A 34 6.11 -9.44 -16.56
C ASN A 34 4.92 -8.55 -16.93
N PHE A 35 4.93 -7.33 -16.45
CA PHE A 35 3.97 -6.29 -16.83
C PHE A 35 4.62 -4.90 -16.79
N SER A 36 4.05 -3.97 -17.55
CA SER A 36 4.47 -2.57 -17.56
C SER A 36 4.04 -1.86 -16.28
N VAL A 37 4.99 -1.19 -15.62
CA VAL A 37 4.70 -0.38 -14.42
C VAL A 37 3.89 0.86 -14.80
N SER A 38 4.15 1.47 -15.96
CA SER A 38 3.37 2.61 -16.46
C SER A 38 1.90 2.23 -16.65
N ALA A 39 1.61 1.08 -17.28
CA ALA A 39 0.24 0.60 -17.46
C ALA A 39 -0.46 0.29 -16.12
N LEU A 40 0.26 -0.23 -15.13
CA LEU A 40 -0.28 -0.41 -13.77
C LEU A 40 -0.65 0.93 -13.14
N PHE A 41 0.22 1.95 -13.26
CA PHE A 41 -0.02 3.27 -12.69
C PHE A 41 -1.20 3.99 -13.36
N ASP A 42 -1.36 3.81 -14.68
CA ASP A 42 -2.52 4.35 -15.41
C ASP A 42 -3.84 3.75 -14.92
N ASP A 43 -3.89 2.43 -14.72
CA ASP A 43 -5.09 1.77 -14.19
C ASP A 43 -5.38 2.21 -12.74
N ILE A 44 -4.37 2.34 -11.90
CA ILE A 44 -4.54 2.83 -10.51
C ILE A 44 -5.05 4.28 -10.51
N ARG A 45 -4.55 5.15 -11.39
CA ARG A 45 -5.03 6.54 -11.52
C ARG A 45 -6.53 6.60 -11.78
N LEU A 46 -7.08 5.68 -12.58
CA LEU A 46 -8.51 5.61 -12.89
C LEU A 46 -9.38 5.24 -11.68
N LEU A 47 -8.80 4.64 -10.63
CA LEU A 47 -9.53 4.31 -9.40
C LEU A 47 -9.74 5.52 -8.48
N PHE A 48 -9.02 6.62 -8.70
CA PHE A 48 -9.06 7.82 -7.87
C PHE A 48 -9.31 9.09 -8.69
N PRO A 49 -10.39 9.17 -9.49
CA PRO A 49 -10.61 10.28 -10.42
C PRO A 49 -10.76 11.63 -9.70
N GLU A 50 -11.36 11.62 -8.49
CA GLU A 50 -11.58 12.83 -7.67
C GLU A 50 -10.30 13.33 -6.96
N LYS A 51 -9.20 12.61 -7.10
CA LYS A 51 -7.90 12.93 -6.48
C LYS A 51 -6.81 13.20 -7.51
N SER A 52 -7.18 13.37 -8.78
CA SER A 52 -6.26 13.54 -9.91
C SER A 52 -5.35 14.78 -9.79
N ASP A 53 -5.80 15.80 -9.08
CA ASP A 53 -5.10 17.05 -8.81
C ASP A 53 -3.98 16.92 -7.76
N ILE A 54 -4.05 15.90 -6.90
CA ILE A 54 -3.08 15.67 -5.82
C ILE A 54 -2.20 14.43 -6.02
N LEU A 55 -2.54 13.56 -7.02
CA LEU A 55 -1.82 12.31 -7.30
C LEU A 55 -0.90 12.46 -8.51
N PHE A 56 0.40 12.29 -8.29
CA PHE A 56 1.44 12.39 -9.31
C PHE A 56 2.15 11.05 -9.49
N PHE A 57 2.16 10.52 -10.73
CA PHE A 57 2.79 9.25 -11.05
C PHE A 57 4.02 9.48 -11.94
N ARG A 58 5.14 8.81 -11.61
CA ARG A 58 6.41 8.91 -12.35
C ARG A 58 7.03 7.52 -12.50
N VAL A 59 7.53 7.20 -13.70
CA VAL A 59 8.22 5.94 -13.98
C VAL A 59 9.53 6.25 -14.70
N LYS A 60 10.63 5.67 -14.24
CA LYS A 60 11.97 5.78 -14.86
C LYS A 60 12.72 4.44 -14.83
N PRO A 61 13.11 3.88 -16.00
CA PRO A 61 12.78 4.36 -17.36
C PRO A 61 11.29 4.18 -17.68
N GLU A 62 10.78 4.83 -18.72
CA GLU A 62 9.34 4.78 -19.08
C GLU A 62 8.85 3.38 -19.44
N ASP A 63 9.74 2.54 -20.01
CA ASP A 63 9.49 1.15 -20.37
C ASP A 63 9.76 0.16 -19.23
N LEU A 64 9.81 0.65 -17.97
CA LEU A 64 10.06 -0.18 -16.80
C LEU A 64 9.05 -1.30 -16.68
N ASN A 65 9.56 -2.53 -16.61
CA ASN A 65 8.77 -3.73 -16.38
C ASN A 65 9.07 -4.32 -15.00
N LEU A 66 8.04 -4.92 -14.40
CA LEU A 66 8.14 -5.62 -13.14
C LEU A 66 7.73 -7.09 -13.31
N TYR A 67 8.54 -8.02 -12.79
CA TYR A 67 8.21 -9.45 -12.72
C TYR A 67 7.59 -9.76 -11.35
N ALA A 68 6.27 -9.71 -11.27
CA ALA A 68 5.51 -9.86 -10.04
C ALA A 68 4.08 -10.34 -10.31
N ASP A 69 3.28 -10.54 -9.27
CA ASP A 69 1.82 -10.68 -9.37
C ASP A 69 1.19 -9.28 -9.42
N ARG A 70 0.70 -8.90 -10.61
CA ARG A 70 0.16 -7.58 -10.87
C ARG A 70 -1.00 -7.21 -9.93
N ILE A 71 -1.89 -8.17 -9.64
CA ILE A 71 -3.07 -7.94 -8.79
C ILE A 71 -2.63 -7.68 -7.35
N MET A 72 -1.65 -8.44 -6.85
CA MET A 72 -1.12 -8.24 -5.51
C MET A 72 -0.37 -6.91 -5.38
N VAL A 73 0.42 -6.52 -6.39
CA VAL A 73 1.12 -5.22 -6.39
C VAL A 73 0.12 -4.07 -6.45
N GLU A 74 -0.92 -4.17 -7.27
CA GLU A 74 -2.03 -3.22 -7.32
C GLU A 74 -2.70 -3.07 -5.96
N GLN A 75 -3.00 -4.17 -5.26
CA GLN A 75 -3.57 -4.17 -3.92
C GLN A 75 -2.67 -3.43 -2.91
N VAL A 76 -1.35 -3.65 -2.97
CA VAL A 76 -0.39 -2.92 -2.12
C VAL A 76 -0.47 -1.41 -2.39
N LEU A 77 -0.41 -1.01 -3.66
CA LEU A 77 -0.43 0.41 -4.03
C LEU A 77 -1.75 1.09 -3.65
N ILE A 78 -2.90 0.42 -3.84
CA ILE A 78 -4.20 0.94 -3.42
C ILE A 78 -4.24 1.14 -1.89
N ASN A 79 -3.71 0.20 -1.10
CA ASN A 79 -3.64 0.34 0.35
C ASN A 79 -2.76 1.53 0.77
N LEU A 80 -1.59 1.70 0.15
CA LEU A 80 -0.70 2.82 0.45
C LEU A 80 -1.30 4.16 0.03
N LEU A 81 -1.92 4.23 -1.15
CA LEU A 81 -2.59 5.43 -1.64
C LEU A 81 -3.77 5.85 -0.76
N LYS A 82 -4.60 4.90 -0.30
CA LYS A 82 -5.68 5.20 0.65
C LYS A 82 -5.13 5.79 1.95
N ASN A 83 -4.03 5.23 2.46
CA ASN A 83 -3.38 5.75 3.66
C ASN A 83 -2.82 7.17 3.44
N ALA A 84 -2.19 7.43 2.30
CA ALA A 84 -1.64 8.73 1.92
C ALA A 84 -2.74 9.79 1.74
N ILE A 85 -3.84 9.43 1.05
CA ILE A 85 -5.00 10.33 0.85
C ILE A 85 -5.59 10.74 2.20
N GLU A 86 -5.80 9.77 3.09
CA GLU A 86 -6.34 10.02 4.43
C GLU A 86 -5.37 10.87 5.28
N ALA A 87 -4.06 10.61 5.21
CA ALA A 87 -3.06 11.42 5.91
C ALA A 87 -3.01 12.89 5.43
N CYS A 88 -3.44 13.14 4.19
CA CYS A 88 -3.48 14.47 3.58
C CYS A 88 -4.83 15.20 3.73
N GLU A 89 -5.86 14.61 4.38
CA GLU A 89 -7.20 15.21 4.47
C GLU A 89 -7.21 16.62 5.10
N GLU A 90 -6.33 16.87 6.06
CA GLU A 90 -6.21 18.18 6.74
C GLU A 90 -5.11 19.08 6.15
N SER A 91 -4.41 18.62 5.10
CA SER A 91 -3.36 19.41 4.45
C SER A 91 -3.96 20.53 3.58
N LEU A 92 -3.43 21.74 3.70
CA LEU A 92 -3.82 22.88 2.87
C LEU A 92 -3.37 22.74 1.41
N SER A 93 -2.33 21.95 1.16
CA SER A 93 -1.76 21.70 -0.17
C SER A 93 -1.35 20.22 -0.28
N PRO A 94 -2.35 19.30 -0.36
CA PRO A 94 -2.07 17.88 -0.40
C PRO A 94 -1.30 17.49 -1.67
N GLN A 95 -0.28 16.66 -1.50
CA GLN A 95 0.52 16.13 -2.61
C GLN A 95 0.93 14.69 -2.31
N ILE A 96 0.65 13.80 -3.25
CA ILE A 96 1.03 12.39 -3.17
C ILE A 96 1.76 12.01 -4.45
N VAL A 97 3.00 11.53 -4.32
CA VAL A 97 3.84 11.11 -5.44
C VAL A 97 4.01 9.59 -5.40
N VAL A 98 3.66 8.92 -6.50
CA VAL A 98 3.97 7.51 -6.74
C VAL A 98 5.08 7.45 -7.76
N GLU A 99 6.23 6.93 -7.35
CA GLU A 99 7.42 6.90 -8.19
C GLU A 99 7.93 5.47 -8.34
N ALA A 100 8.28 5.08 -9.55
CA ALA A 100 8.94 3.80 -9.82
C ALA A 100 10.26 4.03 -10.54
N VAL A 101 11.33 3.41 -10.01
CA VAL A 101 12.68 3.49 -10.59
C VAL A 101 13.36 2.12 -10.59
N GLN A 102 14.24 1.90 -11.55
CA GLN A 102 15.14 0.76 -11.54
C GLN A 102 16.52 1.19 -11.03
N LYS A 103 16.98 0.59 -9.94
CA LYS A 103 18.27 0.92 -9.33
C LYS A 103 18.90 -0.30 -8.66
N ALA A 104 20.20 -0.51 -8.89
CA ALA A 104 20.99 -1.53 -8.18
C ALA A 104 20.38 -2.94 -8.21
N GLY A 105 19.85 -3.39 -9.36
CA GLY A 105 19.24 -4.72 -9.50
C GLY A 105 17.87 -4.88 -8.83
N MET A 106 17.23 -3.76 -8.50
CA MET A 106 15.89 -3.69 -7.91
C MET A 106 14.97 -2.82 -8.75
N VAL A 107 13.68 -3.14 -8.76
CA VAL A 107 12.62 -2.19 -9.05
C VAL A 107 12.13 -1.63 -7.71
N ILE A 108 12.18 -0.32 -7.58
CA ILE A 108 11.77 0.40 -6.37
C ILE A 108 10.53 1.22 -6.71
N ILE A 109 9.46 1.02 -5.94
CA ILE A 109 8.23 1.83 -6.04
C ILE A 109 8.05 2.54 -4.71
N SER A 110 7.93 3.87 -4.75
CA SER A 110 7.73 4.71 -3.58
C SER A 110 6.36 5.39 -3.64
N VAL A 111 5.66 5.43 -2.51
CA VAL A 111 4.46 6.25 -2.31
C VAL A 111 4.79 7.27 -1.23
N ILE A 112 4.81 8.54 -1.61
CA ILE A 112 5.27 9.66 -0.79
C ILE A 112 4.13 10.64 -0.64
N ASP A 113 3.77 10.97 0.59
CA ASP A 113 2.78 11.98 0.92
C ASP A 113 3.38 13.12 1.77
N ASN A 114 2.75 14.27 1.73
CA ASN A 114 3.03 15.43 2.58
C ASN A 114 1.95 15.63 3.66
N GLY A 115 1.36 14.55 4.12
CA GLY A 115 0.29 14.57 5.13
C GLY A 115 0.80 14.72 6.57
N SER A 116 -0.04 14.32 7.52
CA SER A 116 0.22 14.46 8.96
C SER A 116 1.45 13.68 9.47
N GLY A 117 1.95 12.71 8.68
CA GLY A 117 3.02 11.82 9.12
C GLY A 117 2.59 10.84 10.23
N ILE A 118 3.55 10.13 10.79
CA ILE A 118 3.35 9.08 11.78
C ILE A 118 4.23 9.38 12.99
N VAL A 119 3.64 9.28 14.19
CA VAL A 119 4.38 9.48 15.43
C VAL A 119 5.45 8.40 15.63
N PRO A 120 6.64 8.74 16.18
CA PRO A 120 7.76 7.80 16.29
C PRO A 120 7.40 6.49 17.00
N GLU A 121 6.55 6.54 18.02
CA GLU A 121 6.13 5.38 18.82
C GLU A 121 5.26 4.38 18.03
N ALA A 122 4.71 4.81 16.89
CA ALA A 122 3.89 3.99 16.01
C ALA A 122 4.68 3.40 14.83
N ILE A 123 5.81 3.99 14.43
CA ILE A 123 6.55 3.60 13.22
C ILE A 123 6.88 2.10 13.20
N ASP A 124 7.39 1.55 14.29
CA ASP A 124 7.75 0.12 14.37
C ASP A 124 6.52 -0.80 14.41
N LYS A 125 5.35 -0.26 14.74
CA LYS A 125 4.11 -1.01 14.95
C LYS A 125 3.16 -0.97 13.74
N VAL A 126 3.33 -0.05 12.80
CA VAL A 126 2.38 0.12 11.68
C VAL A 126 2.20 -1.14 10.82
N PHE A 127 3.20 -2.03 10.81
CA PHE A 127 3.14 -3.31 10.10
C PHE A 127 2.66 -4.48 10.96
N VAL A 128 2.36 -4.26 12.25
CA VAL A 128 1.80 -5.28 13.13
C VAL A 128 0.31 -5.44 12.80
N PRO A 129 -0.18 -6.67 12.56
CA PRO A 129 -1.60 -6.89 12.30
C PRO A 129 -2.49 -6.31 13.41
N PHE A 130 -3.62 -5.71 13.01
CA PHE A 130 -4.61 -5.06 13.89
C PHE A 130 -4.12 -3.80 14.62
N PHE A 131 -2.88 -3.38 14.44
CA PHE A 131 -2.41 -2.10 14.94
C PHE A 131 -2.96 -0.97 14.07
N THR A 132 -3.65 -0.01 14.69
CA THR A 132 -4.15 1.19 14.02
C THR A 132 -4.27 2.34 15.01
N THR A 133 -3.94 3.53 14.56
CA THR A 133 -4.20 4.79 15.28
C THR A 133 -5.51 5.44 14.80
N LYS A 134 -6.15 4.86 13.77
CA LYS A 134 -7.35 5.39 13.12
C LYS A 134 -8.61 4.80 13.73
N SER A 135 -9.61 5.62 14.00
CA SER A 135 -10.88 5.20 14.63
C SER A 135 -11.69 4.18 13.82
N LYS A 136 -11.54 4.18 12.48
CA LYS A 136 -12.22 3.27 11.54
C LYS A 136 -11.26 2.33 10.82
N GLY A 137 -9.99 2.31 11.16
CA GLY A 137 -8.99 1.47 10.52
C GLY A 137 -9.06 0.03 11.01
N SER A 138 -8.97 -0.94 10.10
CA SER A 138 -8.88 -2.37 10.45
C SER A 138 -7.51 -2.77 11.01
N GLY A 139 -6.47 -1.96 10.79
CA GLY A 139 -5.08 -2.25 11.15
C GLY A 139 -4.44 -3.38 10.34
N ILE A 140 -5.00 -3.73 9.17
CA ILE A 140 -4.56 -4.89 8.39
C ILE A 140 -3.83 -4.48 7.11
N GLY A 141 -4.18 -3.34 6.53
CA GLY A 141 -3.68 -2.93 5.23
C GLY A 141 -2.15 -2.99 5.11
N LEU A 142 -1.41 -2.39 6.04
CA LEU A 142 0.05 -2.36 6.00
C LEU A 142 0.69 -3.73 6.32
N SER A 143 0.11 -4.51 7.21
CA SER A 143 0.57 -5.87 7.49
C SER A 143 0.38 -6.80 6.29
N LEU A 144 -0.72 -6.64 5.55
CA LEU A 144 -0.98 -7.33 4.29
C LEU A 144 0.02 -6.89 3.21
N CYS A 145 0.30 -5.59 3.08
CA CYS A 145 1.34 -5.08 2.18
C CYS A 145 2.69 -5.77 2.45
N ARG A 146 3.12 -5.85 3.71
CA ARG A 146 4.37 -6.53 4.09
C ARG A 146 4.36 -8.01 3.73
N GLN A 147 3.26 -8.73 3.95
CA GLN A 147 3.16 -10.14 3.56
C GLN A 147 3.23 -10.32 2.04
N ILE A 148 2.54 -9.49 1.26
CA ILE A 148 2.61 -9.52 -0.21
C ILE A 148 4.05 -9.28 -0.66
N MET A 149 4.72 -8.26 -0.13
CA MET A 149 6.11 -7.98 -0.48
C MET A 149 7.05 -9.15 -0.15
N ASN A 150 6.90 -9.76 1.03
CA ASN A 150 7.68 -10.94 1.42
C ASN A 150 7.43 -12.13 0.48
N ARG A 151 6.19 -12.35 0.01
CA ARG A 151 5.85 -13.40 -0.97
C ARG A 151 6.52 -13.18 -2.32
N HIS A 152 6.85 -11.94 -2.67
CA HIS A 152 7.61 -11.58 -3.87
C HIS A 152 9.12 -11.58 -3.67
N GLY A 153 9.62 -11.99 -2.50
CA GLY A 153 11.05 -11.89 -2.15
C GLY A 153 11.54 -10.45 -2.03
N GLY A 154 10.61 -9.50 -1.93
CA GLY A 154 10.86 -8.08 -1.79
C GLY A 154 10.75 -7.59 -0.35
N SER A 155 10.73 -6.28 -0.18
CA SER A 155 10.56 -5.64 1.13
C SER A 155 9.76 -4.35 1.03
N ILE A 156 9.15 -3.97 2.15
CA ILE A 156 8.52 -2.66 2.35
C ILE A 156 9.19 -1.97 3.53
N SER A 157 9.51 -0.69 3.37
CA SER A 157 10.02 0.16 4.46
C SER A 157 9.24 1.47 4.51
N LEU A 158 9.29 2.12 5.67
CA LEU A 158 8.64 3.39 5.96
C LEU A 158 9.67 4.36 6.52
N ASP A 159 9.63 5.59 6.01
CA ASP A 159 10.23 6.78 6.62
C ASP A 159 9.13 7.81 6.80
N SER A 160 9.00 8.39 7.99
CA SER A 160 7.93 9.33 8.29
C SER A 160 8.33 10.30 9.38
N GLN A 161 7.86 11.53 9.23
CA GLN A 161 8.02 12.57 10.23
C GLN A 161 6.69 13.30 10.43
N VAL A 162 6.31 13.53 11.70
CA VAL A 162 5.09 14.26 12.04
C VAL A 162 5.07 15.61 11.33
N GLU A 163 3.92 15.94 10.74
CA GLU A 163 3.66 17.17 9.96
C GLU A 163 4.50 17.34 8.68
N LYS A 164 5.28 16.34 8.29
CA LYS A 164 6.06 16.36 7.04
C LYS A 164 5.65 15.26 6.06
N GLY A 165 4.81 14.33 6.51
CA GLY A 165 4.31 13.24 5.70
C GLY A 165 5.07 11.93 5.88
N SER A 166 4.83 11.00 4.95
CA SER A 166 5.37 9.65 4.98
C SER A 166 5.89 9.22 3.61
N SER A 167 6.85 8.32 3.61
CA SER A 167 7.39 7.66 2.42
C SER A 167 7.41 6.16 2.63
N PHE A 168 6.55 5.44 1.91
CA PHE A 168 6.57 3.99 1.84
C PHE A 168 7.37 3.55 0.62
N VAL A 169 8.36 2.68 0.82
CA VAL A 169 9.26 2.22 -0.23
C VAL A 169 9.17 0.71 -0.38
N LEU A 170 8.70 0.27 -1.55
CA LEU A 170 8.61 -1.13 -1.98
C LEU A 170 9.86 -1.47 -2.79
N ARG A 171 10.53 -2.58 -2.48
CA ARG A 171 11.71 -3.07 -3.23
C ARG A 171 11.45 -4.45 -3.76
N PHE A 172 11.49 -4.61 -5.08
CA PHE A 172 11.36 -5.89 -5.77
C PHE A 172 12.70 -6.28 -6.37
N PRO A 173 13.25 -7.47 -6.04
CA PRO A 173 14.47 -7.95 -6.69
C PRO A 173 14.22 -8.25 -8.16
N ILE A 174 15.12 -7.81 -9.03
CA ILE A 174 15.10 -8.23 -10.43
C ILE A 174 15.64 -9.66 -10.49
N VAL A 175 14.74 -10.60 -10.77
CA VAL A 175 15.13 -12.00 -10.97
C VAL A 175 15.84 -12.11 -12.31
N THR A 176 17.17 -12.02 -12.28
CA THR A 176 17.96 -12.39 -13.46
C THR A 176 17.84 -13.91 -13.61
N LYS A 177 17.08 -14.40 -14.60
CA LYS A 177 17.15 -15.82 -14.97
C LYS A 177 18.63 -16.13 -15.27
N ARG A 178 19.31 -16.82 -14.36
CA ARG A 178 20.52 -17.55 -14.77
C ARG A 178 20.05 -18.61 -15.77
N ILE A 179 20.37 -18.39 -17.03
CA ILE A 179 20.31 -19.42 -18.06
C ILE A 179 21.40 -20.43 -17.64
N LEU A 180 20.98 -21.59 -17.12
CA LEU A 180 21.84 -22.75 -16.93
C LEU A 180 22.03 -23.42 -18.27
#